data_e8904b252f8a954f24e196e8d575b3ed
#
_entry.id   e8904b252f8a954f24e196e8d575b3ed
#
_cell.length_a   1.000
_cell.length_b   1.000
_cell.length_c   1.000
_cell.angle_alpha   90.00
_cell.angle_beta   90.00
_cell.angle_gamma   90.00
#
_symmetry.space_group_name_H-M   'P 1'
#
loop_
_entity.id
_entity.type
_entity.pdbx_description
1 polymer ?
#
loop_
_entity_poly.entity_id
_entity_poly.type
_entity_poly.pdbx_seq_one_letter_code
_entity_poly.pdbx_strand_id
1 'polypeptide(L)'
;PGEGAIRAVAEEVHDGAVSRSSFDENGRVAWSQGDVIGVMTADNTDANLTYRALTETDASQGLFTMEGDITLSGETFYAYYPMVPGNRLGADLTLPVTLPAVQTYRQGSFGPNANISVAVSADGANYAFKNACGYLDIRLLGSAEDKIGSVEVTAGGAVIAGSGSVDFGGYASGPLFVPDEGGGTTVRLE
;
A
#
# COMPACT_ATOMS: atom_id res chain seq x y z
N PRO A 1 14.86 19.36 -2.32
CA PRO A 1 13.65 19.06 -3.04
C PRO A 1 12.91 20.38 -3.27
N GLY A 2 12.34 20.61 -4.47
CA GLY A 2 11.53 21.80 -4.72
C GLY A 2 10.30 21.80 -3.81
N GLU A 3 9.73 22.99 -3.55
CA GLU A 3 8.54 23.15 -2.73
C GLU A 3 7.46 22.14 -3.15
N GLY A 4 6.99 21.34 -2.19
CA GLY A 4 5.93 20.34 -2.39
C GLY A 4 6.34 18.96 -2.89
N ALA A 5 7.63 18.64 -3.05
CA ALA A 5 8.06 17.29 -3.41
C ALA A 5 8.53 16.50 -2.18
N ILE A 6 8.12 15.23 -2.10
CA ILE A 6 8.51 14.30 -1.05
C ILE A 6 9.17 13.06 -1.63
N ARG A 7 9.97 12.36 -0.82
CA ARG A 7 10.59 11.09 -1.17
C ARG A 7 9.88 9.96 -0.43
N ALA A 8 9.48 8.93 -1.17
CA ALA A 8 8.92 7.71 -0.61
C ALA A 8 9.82 6.53 -0.95
N VAL A 9 10.26 5.81 0.07
CA VAL A 9 11.08 4.60 -0.05
C VAL A 9 10.18 3.41 0.29
N ALA A 10 10.18 2.41 -0.60
CA ALA A 10 9.49 1.16 -0.37
C ALA A 10 10.33 0.25 0.53
N GLU A 11 9.67 -0.56 1.37
CA GLU A 11 10.33 -1.55 2.22
C GLU A 11 11.07 -2.58 1.35
N GLU A 12 12.34 -2.85 1.67
CA GLU A 12 13.04 -4.01 1.12
C GLU A 12 12.52 -5.27 1.81
N VAL A 13 12.04 -6.21 1.03
CA VAL A 13 11.58 -7.48 1.58
C VAL A 13 12.73 -8.46 1.59
N HIS A 14 13.16 -8.88 2.77
CA HIS A 14 14.10 -9.97 2.93
C HIS A 14 13.40 -11.30 2.65
N ASP A 15 14.02 -12.06 1.72
CA ASP A 15 13.73 -13.46 1.44
C ASP A 15 12.34 -13.78 0.87
N GLY A 16 12.15 -13.51 -0.42
CA GLY A 16 11.16 -14.19 -1.27
C GLY A 16 9.73 -13.66 -1.25
N ALA A 17 9.42 -12.57 -0.55
CA ALA A 17 8.11 -11.95 -0.62
C ALA A 17 8.20 -10.56 -1.26
N VAL A 18 7.20 -10.16 -1.97
CA VAL A 18 7.23 -9.15 -3.01
C VAL A 18 6.04 -8.26 -2.93
N SER A 19 6.20 -6.96 -3.11
CA SER A 19 5.08 -6.13 -3.49
C SER A 19 5.25 -4.63 -3.58
N ARG A 20 4.84 -4.08 -4.65
CA ARG A 20 4.08 -2.84 -4.96
C ARG A 20 4.03 -2.70 -6.45
N SER A 21 3.27 -1.75 -6.99
CA SER A 21 2.92 -1.53 -8.41
C SER A 21 3.63 -2.35 -9.47
N SER A 22 4.89 -2.68 -9.26
CA SER A 22 5.68 -3.64 -10.06
C SER A 22 6.84 -4.20 -9.25
N PHE A 23 7.44 -5.26 -9.76
CA PHE A 23 8.72 -5.79 -9.29
C PHE A 23 9.84 -5.30 -10.19
N ASP A 24 10.94 -4.91 -9.59
CA ASP A 24 12.18 -4.81 -10.34
C ASP A 24 12.71 -6.21 -10.71
N GLU A 25 13.75 -6.27 -11.52
CA GLU A 25 14.40 -7.52 -11.95
C GLU A 25 14.95 -8.37 -10.80
N ASN A 26 15.05 -7.81 -9.60
CA ASN A 26 15.52 -8.47 -8.37
C ASN A 26 14.36 -8.86 -7.42
N GLY A 27 13.11 -8.66 -7.84
CA GLY A 27 11.94 -8.94 -7.04
C GLY A 27 11.69 -7.91 -5.93
N ARG A 28 12.27 -6.71 -6.02
CA ARG A 28 12.05 -5.61 -5.09
C ARG A 28 10.84 -4.80 -5.50
N VAL A 29 10.26 -4.20 -4.54
CA VAL A 29 9.14 -3.29 -4.71
C VAL A 29 9.58 -2.00 -5.38
N ALA A 30 8.86 -1.59 -6.40
CA ALA A 30 9.13 -0.38 -7.15
C ALA A 30 7.87 0.50 -7.26
N TRP A 31 8.07 1.81 -7.17
CA TRP A 31 7.05 2.79 -7.48
C TRP A 31 6.92 2.95 -9.00
N SER A 32 5.71 3.03 -9.49
CA SER A 32 5.42 3.32 -10.89
C SER A 32 4.98 4.76 -11.06
N GLN A 33 5.24 5.33 -12.24
CA GLN A 33 4.73 6.63 -12.61
C GLN A 33 3.20 6.67 -12.47
N GLY A 34 2.70 7.69 -11.78
CA GLY A 34 1.28 7.87 -11.53
C GLY A 34 0.76 7.17 -10.29
N ASP A 35 1.56 6.40 -9.54
CA ASP A 35 1.16 5.93 -8.21
C ASP A 35 0.78 7.11 -7.32
N VAL A 36 -0.25 6.93 -6.51
CA VAL A 36 -0.82 7.99 -5.68
C VAL A 36 -0.81 7.57 -4.23
N ILE A 37 -0.22 8.40 -3.38
CA ILE A 37 -0.23 8.24 -1.93
C ILE A 37 -1.06 9.33 -1.28
N GLY A 38 -1.70 9.02 -0.15
CA GLY A 38 -2.34 10.00 0.72
C GLY A 38 -1.41 10.40 1.86
N VAL A 39 -1.40 11.68 2.23
CA VAL A 39 -0.62 12.19 3.37
C VAL A 39 -1.52 12.99 4.28
N MET A 40 -1.41 12.74 5.59
CA MET A 40 -2.25 13.32 6.64
C MET A 40 -1.42 13.67 7.87
N THR A 41 -1.98 14.47 8.77
CA THR A 41 -1.46 14.66 10.13
C THR A 41 -2.60 14.47 11.14
N ALA A 42 -2.26 14.19 12.40
CA ALA A 42 -3.26 14.08 13.46
C ALA A 42 -3.96 15.42 13.75
N ASP A 43 -3.27 16.54 13.50
CA ASP A 43 -3.80 17.90 13.73
C ASP A 43 -4.78 18.34 12.63
N ASN A 44 -4.68 17.76 11.43
CA ASN A 44 -5.50 18.05 10.26
C ASN A 44 -6.26 16.80 9.80
N THR A 45 -7.14 16.30 10.66
CA THR A 45 -7.89 15.06 10.39
C THR A 45 -8.78 15.11 9.14
N ASP A 46 -9.11 16.31 8.68
CA ASP A 46 -9.92 16.53 7.47
C ASP A 46 -9.10 16.60 6.17
N ALA A 47 -7.77 16.68 6.29
CA ALA A 47 -6.88 16.77 5.15
C ALA A 47 -6.29 15.40 4.80
N ASN A 48 -6.54 14.97 3.58
CA ASN A 48 -5.92 13.81 2.95
C ASN A 48 -5.27 14.30 1.67
N LEU A 49 -4.02 14.76 1.78
CA LEU A 49 -3.32 15.33 0.65
C LEU A 49 -2.91 14.25 -0.34
N THR A 50 -3.13 14.53 -1.60
CA THR A 50 -2.79 13.64 -2.71
C THR A 50 -1.40 13.96 -3.21
N TYR A 51 -0.53 12.96 -3.24
CA TYR A 51 0.79 13.03 -3.84
C TYR A 51 0.92 12.00 -4.95
N ARG A 52 1.42 12.43 -6.11
CA ARG A 52 1.58 11.58 -7.31
C ARG A 52 3.04 11.36 -7.65
N ALA A 53 3.40 10.11 -7.93
CA ALA A 53 4.75 9.74 -8.34
C ALA A 53 5.14 10.35 -9.68
N LEU A 54 6.32 10.98 -9.73
CA LEU A 54 6.92 11.56 -10.93
C LEU A 54 7.93 10.62 -11.61
N THR A 55 8.19 9.44 -11.03
CA THR A 55 9.16 8.51 -11.60
C THR A 55 8.68 8.00 -12.94
N GLU A 56 9.55 8.08 -13.96
CA GLU A 56 9.30 7.50 -15.30
C GLU A 56 9.68 6.02 -15.35
N THR A 57 10.39 5.52 -14.34
CA THR A 57 10.85 4.14 -14.23
C THR A 57 10.48 3.59 -12.86
N ASP A 58 10.27 2.29 -12.79
CA ASP A 58 10.05 1.58 -11.53
C ASP A 58 11.27 1.76 -10.62
N ALA A 59 11.02 2.23 -9.40
CA ALA A 59 12.08 2.54 -8.46
C ALA A 59 11.64 2.26 -7.01
N SER A 60 12.55 1.71 -6.21
CA SER A 60 12.33 1.56 -4.76
C SER A 60 12.27 2.92 -4.06
N GLN A 61 12.81 3.96 -4.68
CA GLN A 61 12.74 5.34 -4.21
C GLN A 61 11.94 6.17 -5.22
N GLY A 62 10.72 6.55 -4.85
CA GLY A 62 9.85 7.41 -5.63
C GLY A 62 9.97 8.87 -5.21
N LEU A 63 9.94 9.77 -6.19
CA LEU A 63 9.73 11.19 -5.97
C LEU A 63 8.26 11.49 -6.25
N PHE A 64 7.58 12.07 -5.27
CA PHE A 64 6.16 12.40 -5.37
C PHE A 64 5.98 13.91 -5.28
N THR A 65 5.04 14.45 -6.05
CA THR A 65 4.60 15.83 -5.94
C THR A 65 3.16 15.92 -5.47
N MET A 66 2.89 16.94 -4.67
CA MET A 66 1.56 17.21 -4.16
C MET A 66 0.65 17.73 -5.28
N GLU A 67 -0.58 17.26 -5.27
CA GLU A 67 -1.67 17.80 -6.08
C GLU A 67 -2.50 18.77 -5.22
N GLY A 68 -2.33 20.07 -5.43
CA GLY A 68 -3.01 21.15 -4.71
C GLY A 68 -2.08 22.05 -3.90
N ASP A 69 -2.65 23.06 -3.24
CA ASP A 69 -1.92 24.11 -2.54
C ASP A 69 -2.16 24.12 -1.02
N ILE A 70 -2.44 22.96 -0.43
CA ILE A 70 -2.71 22.83 1.00
C ILE A 70 -1.42 22.47 1.73
N THR A 71 -1.12 23.17 2.82
CA THR A 71 -0.01 22.84 3.72
C THR A 71 -0.55 22.12 4.95
N LEU A 72 -0.01 20.93 5.24
CA LEU A 72 -0.26 20.24 6.51
C LEU A 72 0.55 20.90 7.62
N SER A 73 -0.09 21.07 8.79
CA SER A 73 0.57 21.42 10.03
C SER A 73 0.66 20.20 10.94
N GLY A 74 1.73 20.12 11.72
CA GLY A 74 1.96 19.03 12.67
C GLY A 74 3.43 18.62 12.75
N GLU A 75 3.75 17.83 13.77
CA GLU A 75 5.10 17.29 13.99
C GLU A 75 5.29 15.89 13.43
N THR A 76 4.20 15.23 13.08
CA THR A 76 4.21 13.85 12.55
C THR A 76 3.26 13.75 11.37
N PHE A 77 3.76 13.17 10.30
CA PHE A 77 3.06 12.99 9.05
C PHE A 77 2.84 11.50 8.79
N TYR A 78 1.64 11.16 8.36
CA TYR A 78 1.19 9.80 8.11
C TYR A 78 0.88 9.65 6.63
N ALA A 79 1.52 8.70 5.97
CA ALA A 79 1.29 8.45 4.56
C ALA A 79 0.81 7.02 4.33
N TYR A 80 0.01 6.82 3.29
CA TYR A 80 -0.51 5.50 2.94
C TYR A 80 -0.68 5.31 1.43
N TYR A 81 -0.64 4.08 1.03
CA TYR A 81 -0.85 3.62 -0.34
C TYR A 81 -1.77 2.37 -0.32
N PRO A 82 -2.70 2.23 -1.27
CA PRO A 82 -3.10 3.22 -2.26
C PRO A 82 -3.95 4.34 -1.63
N MET A 83 -3.84 5.54 -2.19
CA MET A 83 -4.65 6.69 -1.75
C MET A 83 -6.13 6.48 -2.10
N VAL A 84 -7.00 6.75 -1.16
CA VAL A 84 -8.45 6.71 -1.32
C VAL A 84 -9.02 8.11 -1.05
N PRO A 85 -9.67 8.75 -2.03
CA PRO A 85 -10.29 10.07 -1.84
C PRO A 85 -11.28 10.07 -0.68
N GLY A 86 -11.22 11.10 0.16
CA GLY A 86 -12.11 11.26 1.31
C GLY A 86 -11.76 10.39 2.52
N ASN A 87 -10.73 9.56 2.45
CA ASN A 87 -10.25 8.79 3.60
C ASN A 87 -9.70 9.72 4.70
N ARG A 88 -9.83 9.34 5.96
CA ARG A 88 -9.47 10.15 7.11
C ARG A 88 -8.75 9.32 8.16
N LEU A 89 -7.76 9.92 8.79
CA LEU A 89 -7.09 9.36 9.95
C LEU A 89 -8.01 9.50 11.18
N GLY A 90 -8.25 8.40 11.89
CA GLY A 90 -8.97 8.41 13.17
C GLY A 90 -8.17 9.10 14.28
N ALA A 91 -8.87 9.57 15.32
CA ALA A 91 -8.22 10.19 16.49
C ALA A 91 -7.30 9.21 17.26
N ASP A 92 -7.49 7.94 17.08
CA ASP A 92 -6.67 6.82 17.60
C ASP A 92 -5.53 6.41 16.68
N LEU A 93 -5.26 7.21 15.64
CA LEU A 93 -4.27 6.96 14.57
C LEU A 93 -4.55 5.71 13.74
N THR A 94 -5.79 5.27 13.68
CA THR A 94 -6.21 4.21 12.76
C THR A 94 -6.66 4.78 11.41
N LEU A 95 -6.34 4.08 10.34
CA LEU A 95 -6.72 4.42 8.98
C LEU A 95 -7.65 3.34 8.42
N PRO A 96 -8.89 3.67 8.04
CA PRO A 96 -9.75 2.74 7.33
C PRO A 96 -9.16 2.38 5.97
N VAL A 97 -9.11 1.09 5.66
CA VAL A 97 -8.60 0.56 4.39
C VAL A 97 -9.43 -0.63 3.95
N THR A 98 -9.31 -1.01 2.69
CA THR A 98 -9.98 -2.20 2.15
C THR A 98 -9.00 -3.04 1.36
N LEU A 99 -8.87 -4.32 1.73
CA LEU A 99 -8.15 -5.31 0.95
C LEU A 99 -9.15 -6.08 0.08
N PRO A 100 -9.10 -5.99 -1.27
CA PRO A 100 -10.11 -6.61 -2.12
C PRO A 100 -10.05 -8.14 -2.01
N ALA A 101 -11.23 -8.75 -1.88
CA ALA A 101 -11.39 -10.21 -1.92
C ALA A 101 -11.20 -10.79 -3.33
N VAL A 102 -11.48 -9.98 -4.36
CA VAL A 102 -11.15 -10.31 -5.75
C VAL A 102 -10.03 -9.40 -6.22
N GLN A 103 -8.95 -10.01 -6.64
CA GLN A 103 -7.73 -9.31 -7.08
C GLN A 103 -7.48 -9.64 -8.54
N THR A 104 -7.21 -8.63 -9.35
CA THR A 104 -6.90 -8.81 -10.76
C THR A 104 -5.44 -9.20 -10.95
N TYR A 105 -5.20 -10.28 -11.70
CA TYR A 105 -3.85 -10.70 -12.04
C TYR A 105 -3.10 -9.61 -12.84
N ARG A 106 -1.88 -9.35 -12.43
CA ARG A 106 -0.91 -8.55 -13.19
C ARG A 106 0.43 -9.25 -13.17
N GLN A 107 0.98 -9.48 -14.33
CA GLN A 107 2.30 -10.10 -14.45
C GLN A 107 3.36 -9.22 -13.75
N GLY A 108 4.10 -9.80 -12.81
CA GLY A 108 5.15 -9.10 -12.06
C GLY A 108 4.66 -7.98 -11.14
N SER A 109 3.36 -7.99 -10.74
CA SER A 109 2.80 -6.93 -9.90
C SER A 109 1.53 -7.39 -9.18
N PHE A 110 0.94 -6.48 -8.40
CA PHE A 110 -0.38 -6.66 -7.77
C PHE A 110 -1.49 -6.01 -8.58
N GLY A 111 -2.68 -6.55 -8.44
CA GLY A 111 -3.88 -5.88 -8.88
C GLY A 111 -4.12 -4.55 -8.15
N PRO A 112 -4.98 -3.68 -8.68
CA PRO A 112 -5.34 -2.42 -8.03
C PRO A 112 -5.80 -2.65 -6.59
N ASN A 113 -5.31 -1.83 -5.66
CA ASN A 113 -5.64 -1.86 -4.24
C ASN A 113 -5.30 -3.16 -3.48
N ALA A 114 -4.60 -4.10 -4.11
CA ALA A 114 -4.26 -5.39 -3.50
C ALA A 114 -3.03 -5.31 -2.57
N ASN A 115 -2.39 -4.15 -2.47
CA ASN A 115 -1.26 -3.90 -1.59
C ASN A 115 -1.46 -2.65 -0.75
N ILE A 116 -1.62 -2.84 0.55
CA ILE A 116 -1.73 -1.76 1.51
C ILE A 116 -0.39 -1.53 2.17
N SER A 117 0.05 -0.27 2.21
CA SER A 117 1.29 0.11 2.88
C SER A 117 1.20 1.50 3.48
N VAL A 118 1.95 1.72 4.54
CA VAL A 118 1.92 2.94 5.33
C VAL A 118 3.31 3.42 5.68
N ALA A 119 3.44 4.73 5.93
CA ALA A 119 4.67 5.35 6.37
C ALA A 119 4.39 6.43 7.43
N VAL A 120 5.35 6.62 8.31
CA VAL A 120 5.37 7.72 9.28
C VAL A 120 6.62 8.55 9.04
N SER A 121 6.48 9.86 8.99
CA SER A 121 7.57 10.82 8.80
C SER A 121 7.53 11.91 9.86
N ALA A 122 8.70 12.24 10.40
CA ALA A 122 8.87 13.36 11.35
C ALA A 122 9.22 14.68 10.64
N ASP A 123 9.62 14.64 9.37
CA ASP A 123 10.04 15.82 8.62
C ASP A 123 9.07 16.19 7.47
N GLY A 124 8.08 15.35 7.21
CA GLY A 124 7.12 15.54 6.12
C GLY A 124 7.71 15.46 4.70
N ALA A 125 8.99 15.11 4.58
CA ALA A 125 9.71 15.07 3.31
C ALA A 125 10.19 13.66 2.93
N ASN A 126 10.48 12.81 3.92
CA ASN A 126 11.00 11.47 3.72
C ASN A 126 10.08 10.42 4.36
N TYR A 127 9.63 9.47 3.56
CA TYR A 127 8.69 8.44 3.98
C TYR A 127 9.24 7.04 3.68
N ALA A 128 9.43 6.23 4.71
CA ALA A 128 9.78 4.82 4.59
C ALA A 128 8.51 3.98 4.67
N PHE A 129 8.04 3.48 3.54
CA PHE A 129 6.81 2.69 3.50
C PHE A 129 7.05 1.26 3.96
N LYS A 130 6.19 0.76 4.82
CA LYS A 130 6.10 -0.63 5.26
C LYS A 130 4.79 -1.25 4.80
N ASN A 131 4.84 -2.52 4.44
CA ASN A 131 3.66 -3.26 4.03
C ASN A 131 2.80 -3.62 5.26
N ALA A 132 1.48 -3.47 5.13
CA ALA A 132 0.52 -3.82 6.19
C ALA A 132 -0.10 -5.20 5.98
N CYS A 133 0.15 -5.85 4.83
CA CYS A 133 -0.35 -7.18 4.48
C CYS A 133 0.80 -8.14 4.22
N GLY A 134 0.55 -9.43 4.43
CA GLY A 134 1.43 -10.50 3.97
C GLY A 134 1.19 -10.82 2.49
N TYR A 135 2.14 -11.53 1.89
CA TYR A 135 2.09 -11.96 0.49
C TYR A 135 2.21 -13.46 0.39
N LEU A 136 1.60 -14.00 -0.66
CA LEU A 136 1.65 -15.41 -0.98
C LEU A 136 2.18 -15.57 -2.42
N ASP A 137 3.38 -16.15 -2.56
CA ASP A 137 3.93 -16.55 -3.87
C ASP A 137 3.46 -17.97 -4.19
N ILE A 138 2.61 -18.10 -5.22
CA ILE A 138 2.07 -19.37 -5.66
C ILE A 138 2.64 -19.70 -7.03
N ARG A 139 3.46 -20.75 -7.09
CA ARG A 139 4.04 -21.26 -8.33
C ARG A 139 3.23 -22.42 -8.85
N LEU A 140 2.61 -22.20 -10.01
CA LEU A 140 1.81 -23.20 -10.68
C LEU A 140 2.64 -23.89 -11.76
N LEU A 141 2.57 -25.20 -11.80
CA LEU A 141 3.23 -26.03 -12.81
C LEU A 141 2.17 -26.63 -13.74
N GLY A 142 2.44 -26.59 -15.03
CA GLY A 142 1.55 -27.10 -16.06
C GLY A 142 2.22 -27.10 -17.43
N SER A 143 1.47 -27.46 -18.47
CA SER A 143 1.92 -27.36 -19.85
C SER A 143 1.67 -25.96 -20.42
N ALA A 144 2.29 -25.63 -21.53
CA ALA A 144 2.09 -24.35 -22.23
C ALA A 144 0.65 -24.17 -22.77
N GLU A 145 -0.10 -25.26 -22.86
CA GLU A 145 -1.51 -25.26 -23.32
C GLU A 145 -2.51 -25.02 -22.17
N ASP A 146 -2.06 -25.16 -20.93
CA ASP A 146 -2.93 -24.98 -19.76
C ASP A 146 -3.26 -23.50 -19.56
N LYS A 147 -4.51 -23.21 -19.27
CA LYS A 147 -4.99 -21.87 -18.95
C LYS A 147 -5.61 -21.89 -17.57
N ILE A 148 -5.14 -21.01 -16.71
CA ILE A 148 -5.65 -20.84 -15.35
C ILE A 148 -6.63 -19.67 -15.38
N GLY A 149 -7.88 -19.92 -15.00
CA GLY A 149 -8.92 -18.88 -14.95
C GLY A 149 -8.90 -18.10 -13.65
N SER A 150 -8.58 -18.76 -12.54
CA SER A 150 -8.46 -18.10 -11.23
C SER A 150 -7.67 -18.97 -10.26
N VAL A 151 -7.16 -18.32 -9.21
CA VAL A 151 -6.57 -18.97 -8.03
C VAL A 151 -7.30 -18.47 -6.80
N GLU A 152 -7.80 -19.36 -5.96
CA GLU A 152 -8.48 -19.03 -4.71
C GLU A 152 -7.63 -19.48 -3.51
N VAL A 153 -7.49 -18.59 -2.53
CA VAL A 153 -6.85 -18.85 -1.26
C VAL A 153 -7.89 -18.65 -0.16
N THR A 154 -8.17 -19.71 0.58
CA THR A 154 -9.16 -19.69 1.68
C THR A 154 -8.45 -19.92 3.01
N ALA A 155 -8.64 -19.01 3.94
CA ALA A 155 -8.23 -19.18 5.34
C ALA A 155 -9.31 -19.94 6.12
N GLY A 156 -8.90 -20.90 6.94
CA GLY A 156 -9.80 -21.74 7.73
C GLY A 156 -10.46 -20.98 8.88
N GLY A 157 -11.36 -20.03 8.56
CA GLY A 157 -12.12 -19.25 9.53
C GLY A 157 -11.54 -17.87 9.87
N ALA A 158 -10.33 -17.54 9.42
CA ALA A 158 -9.79 -16.20 9.58
C ALA A 158 -10.27 -15.26 8.45
N VAL A 159 -10.62 -14.03 8.79
CA VAL A 159 -10.90 -12.97 7.79
C VAL A 159 -9.59 -12.51 7.19
N ILE A 160 -9.47 -12.54 5.87
CA ILE A 160 -8.25 -12.20 5.13
C ILE A 160 -8.45 -11.12 4.05
N ALA A 161 -9.67 -10.64 3.88
CA ALA A 161 -10.01 -9.58 2.93
C ALA A 161 -11.26 -8.81 3.37
N GLY A 162 -11.51 -7.68 2.77
CA GLY A 162 -12.63 -6.80 3.05
C GLY A 162 -12.20 -5.47 3.66
N SER A 163 -13.14 -4.76 4.27
CA SER A 163 -12.86 -3.55 5.03
C SER A 163 -12.10 -3.88 6.32
N GLY A 164 -11.36 -2.91 6.80
CA GLY A 164 -10.57 -3.01 8.02
C GLY A 164 -9.79 -1.73 8.27
N SER A 165 -8.76 -1.82 9.08
CA SER A 165 -7.94 -0.67 9.43
C SER A 165 -6.46 -1.01 9.54
N VAL A 166 -5.62 0.02 9.46
CA VAL A 166 -4.20 -0.05 9.82
C VAL A 166 -3.94 0.95 10.95
N ASP A 167 -3.31 0.48 12.02
CA ASP A 167 -2.89 1.32 13.14
C ASP A 167 -1.45 1.85 12.90
N PHE A 168 -1.32 3.17 12.82
CA PHE A 168 -0.02 3.83 12.70
C PHE A 168 0.79 3.78 14.00
N GLY A 169 0.16 3.59 15.15
CA GLY A 169 0.85 3.36 16.43
C GLY A 169 1.73 2.11 16.40
N GLY A 170 1.32 1.11 15.64
CA GLY A 170 2.08 -0.12 15.40
C GLY A 170 3.20 -0.02 14.37
N TYR A 171 3.37 1.11 13.67
CA TYR A 171 4.29 1.26 12.54
C TYR A 171 5.73 0.82 12.83
N ALA A 172 6.27 1.17 14.00
CA ALA A 172 7.65 0.82 14.37
C ALA A 172 7.88 -0.70 14.44
N SER A 173 6.89 -1.44 14.93
CA SER A 173 6.93 -2.90 15.12
C SER A 173 6.49 -3.69 13.88
N GLY A 174 6.01 -3.02 12.85
CA GLY A 174 5.40 -3.58 11.65
C GLY A 174 3.89 -3.32 11.63
N PRO A 175 3.40 -2.47 10.73
CA PRO A 175 1.98 -2.20 10.61
C PRO A 175 1.25 -3.46 10.14
N LEU A 176 0.04 -3.66 10.66
CA LEU A 176 -0.81 -4.78 10.27
C LEU A 176 -2.17 -4.26 9.79
N PHE A 177 -2.64 -4.82 8.69
CA PHE A 177 -4.04 -4.72 8.31
C PHE A 177 -4.87 -5.62 9.23
N VAL A 178 -5.83 -5.02 9.92
CA VAL A 178 -6.79 -5.71 10.77
C VAL A 178 -8.14 -5.67 10.09
N PRO A 179 -8.61 -6.79 9.50
CA PRO A 179 -9.90 -6.83 8.84
C PRO A 179 -11.05 -6.77 9.85
N ASP A 180 -12.18 -6.19 9.43
CA ASP A 180 -13.42 -6.20 10.19
C ASP A 180 -14.04 -7.61 10.21
N GLU A 181 -14.83 -7.93 11.25
CA GLU A 181 -15.45 -9.24 11.46
C GLU A 181 -16.34 -9.71 10.29
N GLY A 182 -16.89 -8.79 9.52
CA GLY A 182 -17.76 -9.08 8.37
C GLY A 182 -17.02 -9.32 7.04
N GLY A 183 -15.69 -9.37 7.06
CA GLY A 183 -14.88 -9.55 5.85
C GLY A 183 -14.86 -10.98 5.29
N GLY A 184 -14.18 -11.15 4.18
CA GLY A 184 -14.08 -12.42 3.46
C GLY A 184 -12.98 -13.33 4.00
N THR A 185 -13.24 -14.62 4.02
CA THR A 185 -12.25 -15.66 4.36
C THR A 185 -11.53 -16.23 3.13
N THR A 186 -11.85 -15.71 1.95
CA THR A 186 -11.27 -16.13 0.67
C THR A 186 -10.79 -14.92 -0.12
N VAL A 187 -9.62 -15.05 -0.71
CA VAL A 187 -9.10 -14.14 -1.74
C VAL A 187 -9.04 -14.90 -3.04
N ARG A 188 -9.54 -14.29 -4.12
CA ARG A 188 -9.54 -14.84 -5.48
C ARG A 188 -8.72 -13.93 -6.39
N LEU A 189 -7.75 -14.51 -7.06
CA LEU A 189 -6.97 -13.88 -8.12
C LEU A 189 -7.52 -14.33 -9.48
N GLU A 190 -7.89 -13.37 -10.37
CA GLU A 190 -8.43 -13.62 -11.72
C GLU A 190 -7.89 -12.62 -12.77
#